data_4bc6cb3a50685980b253abc816855fdd
#
_entry.id   4bc6cb3a50685980b253abc816855fdd
#
_cell.length_a   1.000
_cell.length_b   1.000
_cell.length_c   1.000
_cell.angle_alpha   90.00
_cell.angle_beta   90.00
_cell.angle_gamma   90.00
#
_symmetry.space_group_name_H-M   'P 1'
#
loop_
_entity.id
_entity.type
_entity.pdbx_description
1 polymer ?
#
loop_
_entity_poly.entity_id
_entity_poly.type
_entity_poly.pdbx_seq_one_letter_code
_entity_poly.pdbx_strand_id
1 'polypeptide(L)'
;MKKSIIAVLLSSFFFMQLSAFEWGGIEKVGANISTTDFNSVSPVINSTTYLWGSAPIADTGFRFVTEGLVKYSGNIGSSSIVNSVIVDLDLLKIVYEGDNLNCSIGRFFASDVTACVLNQNIDGIKVDYSFPYAIVSGYAGYTGLLNELNVFMVDTTAYVISPLNEVYSLAYPFVITGASVLFPVIAGNQNLSLEALAAIDIGAEKVNRYYASAKIGGPLGIHCFYDVNEVVGSLNFNNFMHSTKVDFYFYPTAALAFNVGAEYASKDFVAVTSNPIFGNLAGLEANGNAGAKAGVTYVADTFIVTGDVIALCSMPESGFQFAGFQYDLSVIYNIFYDFQLSFGTYGFIDSAENGKNNNFGMNLNLSLSF
;
A
#
# COMPACT_ATOMS: atom_id res chain seq x y z
N MET A 1 24.37 -23.16 -0.35
CA MET A 1 23.61 -22.16 0.42
C MET A 1 22.09 -22.23 0.24
N LYS A 2 21.54 -22.47 -0.96
CA LYS A 2 20.05 -22.52 -1.18
C LYS A 2 19.32 -23.61 -0.40
N LYS A 3 19.95 -24.77 -0.14
CA LYS A 3 19.34 -25.87 0.63
C LYS A 3 19.33 -25.64 2.14
N SER A 4 20.21 -24.77 2.66
CA SER A 4 20.32 -24.51 4.10
C SER A 4 19.25 -23.55 4.60
N ILE A 5 18.76 -22.62 3.78
CA ILE A 5 17.71 -21.64 4.17
C ILE A 5 16.36 -22.36 4.32
N ILE A 6 16.03 -23.26 3.40
CA ILE A 6 14.79 -24.06 3.48
C ILE A 6 14.83 -25.00 4.69
N ALA A 7 16.00 -25.57 5.01
CA ALA A 7 16.17 -26.42 6.18
C ALA A 7 16.05 -25.64 7.50
N VAL A 8 16.52 -24.39 7.56
CA VAL A 8 16.35 -23.51 8.73
C VAL A 8 14.91 -23.05 8.88
N LEU A 9 14.20 -22.74 7.82
CA LEU A 9 12.78 -22.42 7.85
C LEU A 9 11.93 -23.63 8.27
N LEU A 10 12.22 -24.82 7.76
CA LEU A 10 11.54 -26.05 8.15
C LEU A 10 11.90 -26.51 9.57
N SER A 11 13.15 -26.33 10.03
CA SER A 11 13.55 -26.71 11.39
C SER A 11 12.98 -25.78 12.47
N SER A 12 12.76 -24.49 12.18
CA SER A 12 12.08 -23.59 13.11
C SER A 12 10.62 -23.99 13.36
N PHE A 13 9.95 -24.64 12.41
CA PHE A 13 8.60 -25.18 12.59
C PHE A 13 8.56 -26.43 13.52
N PHE A 14 9.65 -27.18 13.64
CA PHE A 14 9.66 -28.44 14.41
C PHE A 14 9.94 -28.28 15.91
N PHE A 15 10.44 -27.13 16.38
CA PHE A 15 10.84 -26.93 17.79
C PHE A 15 9.78 -26.26 18.67
N MET A 16 8.63 -25.91 18.14
CA MET A 16 7.55 -25.35 18.98
C MET A 16 6.58 -26.47 19.37
N GLN A 17 6.61 -26.89 20.64
CA GLN A 17 5.46 -27.54 21.26
C GLN A 17 4.37 -26.46 21.42
N LEU A 18 3.61 -26.22 20.35
CA LEU A 18 2.63 -25.15 20.27
C LEU A 18 1.29 -25.69 20.79
N SER A 19 0.93 -25.28 21.99
CA SER A 19 -0.39 -25.56 22.57
C SER A 19 -1.52 -24.78 21.90
N ALA A 20 -1.22 -23.77 21.07
CA ALA A 20 -2.21 -22.99 20.32
C ALA A 20 -1.55 -22.34 19.09
N PHE A 21 -1.29 -23.14 18.05
CA PHE A 21 -0.83 -22.62 16.75
C PHE A 21 -2.04 -22.34 15.87
N GLU A 22 -2.20 -21.09 15.48
CA GLU A 22 -3.18 -20.64 14.51
C GLU A 22 -2.49 -20.49 13.16
N TRP A 23 -3.12 -20.97 12.11
CA TRP A 23 -2.61 -20.81 10.75
C TRP A 23 -3.76 -20.67 9.76
N GLY A 24 -3.48 -20.12 8.61
CA GLY A 24 -4.42 -19.99 7.52
C GLY A 24 -3.72 -19.53 6.26
N GLY A 25 -4.49 -19.38 5.23
CA GLY A 25 -3.97 -18.91 3.95
C GLY A 25 -5.02 -18.23 3.11
N ILE A 26 -4.54 -17.48 2.14
CA ILE A 26 -5.37 -16.84 1.11
C ILE A 26 -4.74 -17.15 -0.23
N GLU A 27 -5.51 -17.74 -1.13
CA GLU A 27 -5.15 -17.90 -2.54
C GLU A 27 -5.95 -16.93 -3.38
N LYS A 28 -5.26 -16.10 -4.17
CA LYS A 28 -5.85 -15.18 -5.13
C LYS A 28 -5.37 -15.55 -6.52
N VAL A 29 -6.30 -15.82 -7.43
CA VAL A 29 -6.01 -16.07 -8.84
C VAL A 29 -6.72 -15.02 -9.66
N GLY A 30 -6.00 -14.36 -10.55
CA GLY A 30 -6.55 -13.29 -11.37
C GLY A 30 -6.14 -13.38 -12.82
N ALA A 31 -7.00 -12.88 -13.68
CA ALA A 31 -6.69 -12.59 -15.07
C ALA A 31 -6.93 -11.10 -15.33
N ASN A 32 -5.96 -10.45 -15.94
CA ASN A 32 -6.03 -9.05 -16.32
C ASN A 32 -5.82 -8.96 -17.82
N ILE A 33 -6.67 -8.17 -18.48
CA ILE A 33 -6.54 -7.84 -19.89
C ILE A 33 -6.47 -6.33 -19.98
N SER A 34 -5.39 -5.81 -20.54
CA SER A 34 -5.24 -4.37 -20.76
C SER A 34 -4.91 -4.07 -22.22
N THR A 35 -5.26 -2.88 -22.66
CA THR A 35 -4.95 -2.37 -24.00
C THR A 35 -4.59 -0.90 -23.92
N THR A 36 -3.63 -0.49 -24.73
CA THR A 36 -3.30 0.91 -24.97
C THR A 36 -3.78 1.27 -26.36
N ASP A 37 -4.62 2.33 -26.45
CA ASP A 37 -5.21 2.84 -27.70
C ASP A 37 -5.91 1.77 -28.55
N PHE A 38 -6.38 0.68 -27.93
CA PHE A 38 -7.00 -0.46 -28.59
C PHE A 38 -6.13 -1.17 -29.66
N ASN A 39 -4.83 -0.89 -29.70
CA ASN A 39 -3.92 -1.43 -30.71
C ASN A 39 -3.23 -2.73 -30.29
N SER A 40 -3.06 -2.95 -28.99
CA SER A 40 -2.44 -4.15 -28.46
C SER A 40 -3.19 -4.64 -27.24
N VAL A 41 -3.35 -5.93 -27.12
CA VAL A 41 -3.99 -6.58 -25.98
C VAL A 41 -2.94 -7.38 -25.23
N SER A 42 -2.81 -7.13 -23.95
CA SER A 42 -1.85 -7.80 -23.07
C SER A 42 -2.57 -8.57 -21.97
N PRO A 43 -2.86 -9.87 -22.17
CA PRO A 43 -3.45 -10.71 -21.13
C PRO A 43 -2.37 -11.16 -20.15
N VAL A 44 -2.63 -10.99 -18.86
CA VAL A 44 -1.76 -11.40 -17.76
C VAL A 44 -2.55 -12.28 -16.81
N ILE A 45 -1.99 -13.42 -16.44
CA ILE A 45 -2.52 -14.27 -15.36
C ILE A 45 -1.63 -14.09 -14.14
N ASN A 46 -2.26 -13.85 -13.00
CA ASN A 46 -1.59 -13.69 -11.72
C ASN A 46 -2.14 -14.70 -10.72
N SER A 47 -1.27 -15.24 -9.89
CA SER A 47 -1.65 -15.99 -8.70
C SER A 47 -0.83 -15.47 -7.52
N THR A 48 -1.46 -15.33 -6.37
CA THR A 48 -0.80 -14.91 -5.14
C THR A 48 -1.30 -15.77 -3.99
N THR A 49 -0.40 -16.52 -3.39
CA THR A 49 -0.66 -17.34 -2.21
C THR A 49 -0.02 -16.70 -1.00
N TYR A 50 -0.82 -16.42 0.02
CA TYR A 50 -0.36 -16.04 1.36
C TYR A 50 -0.57 -17.20 2.31
N LEU A 51 0.43 -17.50 3.14
CA LEU A 51 0.34 -18.47 4.22
C LEU A 51 0.83 -17.80 5.51
N TRP A 52 -0.02 -17.74 6.50
CA TRP A 52 0.31 -17.12 7.77
C TRP A 52 0.23 -18.12 8.93
N GLY A 53 0.99 -17.85 9.97
CA GLY A 53 0.96 -18.58 11.21
C GLY A 53 1.22 -17.68 12.41
N SER A 54 0.57 -18.01 13.53
CA SER A 54 0.71 -17.28 14.78
C SER A 54 0.71 -18.25 15.96
N ALA A 55 1.54 -17.98 16.95
CA ALA A 55 1.62 -18.79 18.15
C ALA A 55 2.00 -17.97 19.37
N PRO A 56 1.36 -18.17 20.54
CA PRO A 56 1.82 -17.62 21.79
C PRO A 56 3.17 -18.25 22.21
N ILE A 57 4.04 -17.48 22.84
CA ILE A 57 5.31 -17.93 23.36
C ILE A 57 5.14 -18.17 24.87
N ALA A 58 4.80 -19.40 25.22
CA ALA A 58 4.44 -19.82 26.58
C ALA A 58 3.43 -18.82 27.23
N ASP A 59 3.46 -18.65 28.54
CA ASP A 59 2.58 -17.72 29.28
C ASP A 59 3.24 -16.34 29.48
N THR A 60 3.88 -15.81 28.43
CA THR A 60 4.75 -14.62 28.56
C THR A 60 4.13 -13.33 28.04
N GLY A 61 2.95 -13.37 27.42
CA GLY A 61 2.38 -12.22 26.72
C GLY A 61 3.05 -11.93 25.35
N PHE A 62 4.04 -12.73 24.96
CA PHE A 62 4.66 -12.66 23.65
C PHE A 62 3.99 -13.61 22.66
N ARG A 63 3.91 -13.18 21.40
CA ARG A 63 3.37 -13.96 20.29
C ARG A 63 4.35 -13.93 19.12
N PHE A 64 4.59 -15.07 18.50
CA PHE A 64 5.28 -15.18 17.23
C PHE A 64 4.26 -15.06 16.09
N VAL A 65 4.57 -14.26 15.04
CA VAL A 65 3.73 -14.08 13.86
C VAL A 65 4.60 -14.20 12.62
N THR A 66 4.15 -14.97 11.64
CA THR A 66 4.84 -15.12 10.36
C THR A 66 3.84 -15.14 9.21
N GLU A 67 4.21 -14.59 8.07
CA GLU A 67 3.46 -14.67 6.81
C GLU A 67 4.43 -14.83 5.65
N GLY A 68 4.23 -15.87 4.86
CA GLY A 68 4.95 -16.15 3.62
C GLY A 68 4.09 -15.84 2.41
N LEU A 69 4.72 -15.41 1.34
CA LEU A 69 4.09 -15.00 0.10
C LEU A 69 4.75 -15.68 -1.10
N VAL A 70 3.93 -16.19 -2.00
CA VAL A 70 4.35 -16.63 -3.34
C VAL A 70 3.48 -15.92 -4.37
N LYS A 71 4.11 -15.15 -5.27
CA LYS A 71 3.45 -14.52 -6.42
C LYS A 71 3.90 -15.18 -7.70
N TYR A 72 2.97 -15.42 -8.59
CA TYR A 72 3.21 -15.82 -9.98
C TYR A 72 2.56 -14.81 -10.92
N SER A 73 3.26 -14.42 -11.96
CA SER A 73 2.72 -13.60 -13.05
C SER A 73 3.16 -14.16 -14.39
N GLY A 74 2.20 -14.41 -15.28
CA GLY A 74 2.44 -14.91 -16.64
C GLY A 74 1.79 -13.99 -17.67
N ASN A 75 2.58 -13.50 -18.63
CA ASN A 75 2.09 -12.72 -19.76
C ASN A 75 1.91 -13.64 -20.98
N ILE A 76 0.69 -13.70 -21.52
CA ILE A 76 0.28 -14.63 -22.60
C ILE A 76 0.35 -13.96 -24.00
N GLY A 77 0.74 -12.71 -24.11
CA GLY A 77 0.64 -11.95 -25.37
C GLY A 77 1.90 -11.86 -26.22
N SER A 78 3.05 -12.30 -25.73
CA SER A 78 4.31 -12.23 -26.47
C SER A 78 4.74 -13.58 -27.04
N SER A 79 5.56 -13.58 -28.09
CA SER A 79 6.15 -14.79 -28.68
C SER A 79 7.01 -15.61 -27.70
N SER A 80 7.21 -15.10 -26.49
CA SER A 80 7.79 -15.77 -25.34
C SER A 80 6.89 -15.53 -24.11
N ILE A 81 6.41 -16.59 -23.47
CA ILE A 81 5.73 -16.48 -22.18
C ILE A 81 6.78 -16.02 -21.17
N VAL A 82 6.66 -14.78 -20.71
CA VAL A 82 7.50 -14.27 -19.63
C VAL A 82 6.78 -14.58 -18.32
N ASN A 83 7.32 -15.52 -17.56
CA ASN A 83 6.80 -15.89 -16.26
C ASN A 83 7.71 -15.33 -15.17
N SER A 84 7.15 -14.68 -14.18
CA SER A 84 7.86 -14.31 -12.97
C SER A 84 7.29 -15.05 -11.77
N VAL A 85 8.18 -15.51 -10.90
CA VAL A 85 7.84 -16.10 -9.60
C VAL A 85 8.58 -15.32 -8.55
N ILE A 86 7.86 -14.81 -7.56
CA ILE A 86 8.40 -14.08 -6.42
C ILE A 86 8.07 -14.88 -5.17
N VAL A 87 9.07 -15.13 -4.33
CA VAL A 87 8.88 -15.72 -3.01
C VAL A 87 9.38 -14.73 -1.99
N ASP A 88 8.55 -14.39 -1.02
CA ASP A 88 8.92 -13.45 0.03
C ASP A 88 8.42 -13.91 1.38
N LEU A 89 9.03 -13.37 2.42
CA LEU A 89 8.58 -13.47 3.80
C LEU A 89 7.97 -12.11 4.14
N ASP A 90 6.63 -12.03 4.08
CA ASP A 90 5.93 -10.74 4.22
C ASP A 90 5.96 -10.25 5.67
N LEU A 91 5.70 -11.14 6.63
CA LEU A 91 5.84 -10.85 8.06
C LEU A 91 6.69 -11.90 8.76
N LEU A 92 7.52 -11.47 9.69
CA LEU A 92 8.27 -12.32 10.62
C LEU A 92 8.59 -11.52 11.88
N LYS A 93 7.76 -11.62 12.89
CA LYS A 93 7.91 -10.78 14.09
C LYS A 93 7.55 -11.50 15.38
N ILE A 94 8.11 -11.00 16.45
CA ILE A 94 7.66 -11.27 17.82
C ILE A 94 6.91 -10.02 18.29
N VAL A 95 5.70 -10.21 18.79
CA VAL A 95 4.83 -9.15 19.31
C VAL A 95 4.65 -9.36 20.80
N TYR A 96 4.76 -8.30 21.59
CA TYR A 96 4.30 -8.22 22.96
C TYR A 96 3.06 -7.34 23.02
N GLU A 97 1.98 -7.88 23.58
CA GLU A 97 0.70 -7.19 23.74
C GLU A 97 0.41 -7.07 25.24
N GLY A 98 0.59 -5.87 25.80
CA GLY A 98 0.26 -5.52 27.18
C GLY A 98 -0.88 -4.51 27.23
N ASP A 99 -1.37 -4.19 28.43
CA ASP A 99 -2.55 -3.31 28.62
C ASP A 99 -2.38 -1.94 27.94
N ASN A 100 -1.21 -1.34 28.04
CA ASN A 100 -0.91 -0.01 27.48
C ASN A 100 0.31 -0.01 26.56
N LEU A 101 1.06 -1.10 26.48
CA LEU A 101 2.30 -1.19 25.74
C LEU A 101 2.24 -2.32 24.73
N ASN A 102 2.40 -2.00 23.45
CA ASN A 102 2.59 -2.98 22.40
C ASN A 102 3.97 -2.80 21.78
N CYS A 103 4.70 -3.90 21.61
CA CYS A 103 6.01 -3.89 20.98
C CYS A 103 6.08 -4.96 19.90
N SER A 104 6.74 -4.67 18.79
CA SER A 104 7.00 -5.63 17.71
C SER A 104 8.46 -5.57 17.32
N ILE A 105 9.11 -6.73 17.15
CA ILE A 105 10.49 -6.85 16.69
C ILE A 105 10.53 -7.85 15.54
N GLY A 106 11.16 -7.48 14.43
CA GLY A 106 11.31 -8.28 13.23
C GLY A 106 10.75 -7.57 12.01
N ARG A 107 10.21 -8.30 11.03
CA ARG A 107 9.57 -7.76 9.84
C ARG A 107 8.10 -7.46 10.13
N PHE A 108 7.73 -6.20 10.03
CA PHE A 108 6.36 -5.74 10.25
C PHE A 108 5.98 -4.65 9.25
N PHE A 109 4.68 -4.50 9.04
CA PHE A 109 4.13 -3.43 8.21
C PHE A 109 4.25 -2.08 8.93
N ALA A 110 4.84 -1.10 8.26
CA ALA A 110 4.92 0.29 8.68
C ALA A 110 4.22 1.19 7.67
N SER A 111 3.44 2.12 8.19
CA SER A 111 2.79 3.17 7.41
C SER A 111 2.89 4.48 8.18
N ASP A 112 3.19 5.57 7.50
CA ASP A 112 3.03 6.89 8.08
C ASP A 112 1.55 7.19 8.33
N VAL A 113 1.23 8.17 9.18
CA VAL A 113 -0.15 8.48 9.58
C VAL A 113 -1.06 8.88 8.41
N THR A 114 -0.49 9.33 7.30
CA THR A 114 -1.22 9.71 6.07
C THR A 114 -1.24 8.60 5.03
N ALA A 115 -0.39 7.57 5.17
CA ALA A 115 -0.10 6.54 4.18
C ALA A 115 0.37 7.09 2.80
N CYS A 116 0.85 8.34 2.77
CA CYS A 116 1.31 9.00 1.54
C CYS A 116 2.82 8.91 1.34
N VAL A 117 3.58 8.63 2.41
CA VAL A 117 5.05 8.64 2.39
C VAL A 117 5.61 7.23 2.51
N LEU A 118 5.15 6.49 3.51
CA LEU A 118 5.60 5.13 3.82
C LEU A 118 4.40 4.21 3.94
N ASN A 119 4.39 3.10 3.20
CA ASN A 119 3.30 2.14 3.26
C ASN A 119 3.80 0.75 2.81
N GLN A 120 4.68 0.14 3.63
CA GLN A 120 5.27 -1.17 3.34
C GLN A 120 5.87 -1.84 4.57
N ASN A 121 6.36 -3.06 4.42
CA ASN A 121 7.10 -3.76 5.46
C ASN A 121 8.49 -3.18 5.67
N ILE A 122 8.98 -3.25 6.91
CA ILE A 122 10.37 -2.95 7.29
C ILE A 122 10.86 -3.99 8.30
N ASP A 123 12.18 -4.20 8.36
CA ASP A 123 12.83 -5.07 9.35
C ASP A 123 13.33 -4.21 10.52
N GLY A 124 12.72 -4.32 11.71
CA GLY A 124 13.08 -3.43 12.81
C GLY A 124 12.31 -3.64 14.11
N ILE A 125 12.04 -2.53 14.78
CA ILE A 125 11.30 -2.47 16.03
C ILE A 125 10.21 -1.40 15.96
N LYS A 126 9.04 -1.70 16.53
CA LYS A 126 7.93 -0.77 16.72
C LYS A 126 7.45 -0.84 18.16
N VAL A 127 7.13 0.32 18.73
CA VAL A 127 6.58 0.46 20.08
C VAL A 127 5.40 1.40 20.02
N ASP A 128 4.26 0.97 20.55
CA ASP A 128 3.05 1.78 20.73
C ASP A 128 2.71 1.84 22.22
N TYR A 129 2.50 3.04 22.75
CA TYR A 129 2.07 3.25 24.13
C TYR A 129 0.78 4.04 24.19
N SER A 130 -0.22 3.47 24.86
CA SER A 130 -1.55 4.05 25.01
C SER A 130 -1.69 4.84 26.31
N PHE A 131 -1.79 6.15 26.19
CA PHE A 131 -2.18 7.03 27.27
C PHE A 131 -3.72 7.20 27.28
N PRO A 132 -4.32 7.73 28.36
CA PRO A 132 -5.78 7.95 28.42
C PRO A 132 -6.36 8.82 27.30
N TYR A 133 -5.55 9.73 26.73
CA TYR A 133 -5.98 10.71 25.71
C TYR A 133 -5.16 10.70 24.44
N ALA A 134 -4.11 9.87 24.37
CA ALA A 134 -3.24 9.83 23.21
C ALA A 134 -2.59 8.45 23.07
N ILE A 135 -2.27 8.07 21.84
CA ILE A 135 -1.41 6.94 21.55
C ILE A 135 -0.12 7.50 20.95
N VAL A 136 1.00 7.14 21.54
CA VAL A 136 2.34 7.50 21.04
C VAL A 136 2.96 6.26 20.43
N SER A 137 3.39 6.38 19.19
CA SER A 137 4.04 5.30 18.45
C SER A 137 5.44 5.73 18.02
N GLY A 138 6.36 4.79 18.04
CA GLY A 138 7.69 4.97 17.50
C GLY A 138 8.17 3.71 16.80
N TYR A 139 8.89 3.86 15.70
CA TYR A 139 9.48 2.75 14.99
C TYR A 139 10.84 3.10 14.39
N ALA A 140 11.66 2.09 14.23
CA ALA A 140 12.92 2.16 13.51
C ALA A 140 13.14 0.84 12.77
N GLY A 141 13.57 0.91 11.52
CA GLY A 141 13.76 -0.28 10.71
C GLY A 141 14.67 -0.07 9.52
N TYR A 142 14.89 -1.15 8.80
CA TYR A 142 15.78 -1.26 7.66
C TYR A 142 15.03 -1.89 6.49
N THR A 143 15.25 -1.39 5.28
CA THR A 143 14.57 -1.89 4.07
C THR A 143 15.41 -2.84 3.23
N GLY A 144 16.73 -2.81 3.34
CA GLY A 144 17.63 -3.55 2.45
C GLY A 144 17.63 -5.08 2.61
N LEU A 145 16.79 -5.65 3.50
CA LEU A 145 16.54 -7.09 3.55
C LEU A 145 15.20 -7.49 2.92
N LEU A 146 14.42 -6.53 2.44
CA LEU A 146 13.16 -6.78 1.76
C LEU A 146 13.41 -7.33 0.35
N ASN A 147 12.42 -8.01 -0.21
CA ASN A 147 12.48 -8.40 -1.61
C ASN A 147 12.06 -7.22 -2.50
N GLU A 148 12.99 -6.68 -3.28
CA GLU A 148 12.77 -5.59 -4.23
C GLU A 148 11.60 -5.87 -5.20
N LEU A 149 11.43 -7.12 -5.61
CA LEU A 149 10.36 -7.55 -6.52
C LEU A 149 8.97 -7.52 -5.86
N ASN A 150 8.91 -7.42 -4.53
CA ASN A 150 7.66 -7.39 -3.76
C ASN A 150 7.37 -6.04 -3.13
N VAL A 151 8.38 -5.20 -2.92
CA VAL A 151 8.25 -3.85 -2.36
C VAL A 151 8.64 -2.82 -3.41
N PHE A 152 8.07 -1.63 -3.31
CA PHE A 152 8.38 -0.55 -4.24
C PHE A 152 8.96 0.63 -3.47
N MET A 153 10.25 0.87 -3.65
CA MET A 153 10.95 2.03 -3.10
C MET A 153 11.09 3.09 -4.19
N VAL A 154 10.63 4.31 -3.89
CA VAL A 154 10.85 5.44 -4.82
C VAL A 154 12.31 5.84 -4.73
N ASP A 155 13.03 5.68 -5.82
CA ASP A 155 14.39 6.16 -5.97
C ASP A 155 14.41 7.49 -6.73
N THR A 156 15.39 8.32 -6.42
CA THR A 156 15.63 9.59 -7.12
C THR A 156 16.39 9.42 -8.43
N THR A 157 17.03 8.28 -8.62
CA THR A 157 17.67 7.87 -9.88
C THR A 157 16.88 6.74 -10.50
N ALA A 158 16.81 6.68 -11.83
CA ALA A 158 16.14 5.61 -12.55
C ALA A 158 16.79 4.25 -12.19
N TYR A 159 16.31 3.64 -11.11
CA TYR A 159 16.71 2.31 -10.71
C TYR A 159 16.18 1.33 -11.74
N VAL A 160 17.10 0.73 -12.48
CA VAL A 160 16.75 -0.32 -13.43
C VAL A 160 16.57 -1.59 -12.61
N ILE A 161 15.32 -1.99 -12.39
CA ILE A 161 14.99 -3.31 -11.86
C ILE A 161 15.74 -4.33 -12.68
N SER A 162 16.63 -5.09 -12.03
CA SER A 162 17.41 -6.14 -12.66
C SER A 162 16.48 -7.22 -13.23
N PRO A 163 16.82 -7.87 -14.34
CA PRO A 163 15.86 -8.65 -15.10
C PRO A 163 15.29 -9.85 -14.32
N LEU A 164 14.04 -10.01 -14.48
CA LEU A 164 12.98 -10.96 -14.16
C LEU A 164 13.31 -12.46 -13.85
N ASN A 165 14.57 -12.83 -13.66
CA ASN A 165 14.95 -14.23 -13.40
C ASN A 165 15.34 -14.51 -11.94
N GLU A 166 15.26 -13.52 -11.05
CA GLU A 166 15.56 -13.67 -9.64
C GLU A 166 14.26 -13.79 -8.84
N VAL A 167 14.16 -14.82 -8.04
CA VAL A 167 13.01 -15.07 -7.14
C VAL A 167 13.04 -14.11 -5.95
N TYR A 168 14.20 -13.58 -5.62
CA TYR A 168 14.46 -12.67 -4.53
C TYR A 168 15.65 -11.78 -4.85
N SER A 169 15.42 -10.47 -4.85
CA SER A 169 16.45 -9.43 -4.95
C SER A 169 16.36 -8.50 -3.73
N LEU A 170 17.49 -8.02 -3.24
CA LEU A 170 17.49 -7.12 -2.08
C LEU A 170 17.06 -5.71 -2.50
N ALA A 171 16.12 -5.13 -1.73
CA ALA A 171 15.65 -3.77 -1.95
C ALA A 171 16.72 -2.73 -1.60
N TYR A 172 16.50 -1.50 -2.07
CA TYR A 172 17.38 -0.38 -1.78
C TYR A 172 17.47 -0.09 -0.27
N PRO A 173 18.68 0.11 0.29
CA PRO A 173 18.90 0.15 1.72
C PRO A 173 18.63 1.53 2.32
N PHE A 174 17.48 1.70 2.99
CA PHE A 174 17.20 2.82 3.87
C PHE A 174 17.16 2.38 5.34
N VAL A 175 17.61 3.26 6.24
CA VAL A 175 17.22 3.22 7.64
C VAL A 175 16.04 4.16 7.81
N ILE A 176 14.88 3.62 8.19
CA ILE A 176 13.64 4.38 8.39
C ILE A 176 13.38 4.51 9.87
N THR A 177 13.04 5.71 10.34
CA THR A 177 12.59 5.95 11.71
C THR A 177 11.42 6.91 11.69
N GLY A 178 10.42 6.65 12.53
CA GLY A 178 9.24 7.47 12.69
C GLY A 178 8.80 7.55 14.14
N ALA A 179 8.19 8.68 14.47
CA ALA A 179 7.53 8.90 15.76
C ALA A 179 6.23 9.65 15.52
N SER A 180 5.13 9.13 16.05
CA SER A 180 3.80 9.70 15.87
C SER A 180 3.03 9.80 17.18
N VAL A 181 2.06 10.70 17.20
CA VAL A 181 1.06 10.82 18.25
C VAL A 181 -0.32 10.89 17.62
N LEU A 182 -1.22 10.03 18.10
CA LEU A 182 -2.63 10.04 17.76
C LEU A 182 -3.44 10.50 18.98
N PHE A 183 -4.23 11.54 18.80
CA PHE A 183 -5.30 11.97 19.69
C PHE A 183 -6.64 11.44 19.14
N PRO A 184 -7.18 10.35 19.67
CA PRO A 184 -8.35 9.68 19.09
C PRO A 184 -9.62 10.49 19.20
N VAL A 185 -9.69 11.38 20.19
CA VAL A 185 -10.84 12.28 20.40
C VAL A 185 -10.32 13.65 20.83
N ILE A 186 -10.47 14.62 19.96
CA ILE A 186 -10.32 16.06 20.25
C ILE A 186 -11.70 16.73 20.18
N ALA A 187 -11.76 18.06 20.14
CA ALA A 187 -13.01 18.80 20.08
C ALA A 187 -13.92 18.33 18.92
N GLY A 188 -15.22 18.11 19.19
CA GLY A 188 -16.21 17.70 18.20
C GLY A 188 -16.07 16.24 17.71
N ASN A 189 -15.49 15.36 18.49
CA ASN A 189 -15.20 13.96 18.13
C ASN A 189 -14.27 13.80 16.91
N GLN A 190 -13.41 14.78 16.67
CA GLN A 190 -12.37 14.69 15.66
C GLN A 190 -11.17 13.90 16.19
N ASN A 191 -10.42 13.27 15.29
CA ASN A 191 -9.11 12.68 15.59
C ASN A 191 -8.00 13.53 14.96
N LEU A 192 -6.84 13.55 15.59
CA LEU A 192 -5.65 14.24 15.09
C LEU A 192 -4.45 13.32 15.24
N SER A 193 -3.76 13.07 14.15
CA SER A 193 -2.48 12.37 14.13
C SER A 193 -1.38 13.30 13.64
N LEU A 194 -0.23 13.26 14.30
CA LEU A 194 0.96 13.99 13.90
C LEU A 194 2.13 13.00 13.85
N GLU A 195 3.01 13.14 12.88
CA GLU A 195 4.18 12.28 12.74
C GLU A 195 5.39 13.04 12.22
N ALA A 196 6.57 12.63 12.68
CA ALA A 196 7.86 12.94 12.07
C ALA A 196 8.52 11.65 11.60
N LEU A 197 8.98 11.61 10.35
CA LEU A 197 9.61 10.45 9.72
C LEU A 197 10.91 10.86 9.05
N ALA A 198 11.93 10.03 9.17
CA ALA A 198 13.18 10.15 8.43
C ALA A 198 13.50 8.82 7.73
N ALA A 199 13.86 8.90 6.46
CA ALA A 199 14.43 7.81 5.68
C ALA A 199 15.87 8.19 5.32
N ILE A 200 16.82 7.55 5.98
CA ILE A 200 18.25 7.80 5.84
C ILE A 200 18.80 6.83 4.80
N ASP A 201 19.26 7.38 3.71
CA ASP A 201 19.87 6.64 2.62
C ASP A 201 21.28 6.18 3.01
N ILE A 202 21.46 4.89 3.17
CA ILE A 202 22.77 4.27 3.43
C ILE A 202 23.36 3.60 2.19
N GLY A 203 22.66 3.68 1.05
CA GLY A 203 23.16 3.24 -0.27
C GLY A 203 24.22 4.17 -0.86
N ALA A 204 24.33 4.16 -2.18
CA ALA A 204 25.35 4.92 -2.89
C ALA A 204 25.06 6.43 -2.99
N GLU A 205 23.79 6.81 -3.08
CA GLU A 205 23.37 8.17 -3.45
C GLU A 205 23.36 9.17 -2.30
N LYS A 206 23.14 8.70 -1.08
CA LYS A 206 23.09 9.53 0.15
C LYS A 206 22.00 10.61 0.13
N VAL A 207 20.84 10.31 -0.45
CA VAL A 207 19.69 11.21 -0.47
C VAL A 207 18.77 10.92 0.70
N ASN A 208 18.96 11.63 1.79
CA ASN A 208 18.12 11.51 2.97
C ASN A 208 16.79 12.24 2.77
N ARG A 209 15.71 11.67 3.29
CA ARG A 209 14.35 12.19 3.18
C ARG A 209 13.78 12.40 4.58
N TYR A 210 13.21 13.57 4.81
CA TYR A 210 12.63 13.95 6.09
C TYR A 210 11.21 14.42 5.86
N TYR A 211 10.27 14.03 6.73
CA TYR A 211 8.86 14.36 6.59
C TYR A 211 8.26 14.74 7.94
N ALA A 212 7.32 15.68 7.91
CA ALA A 212 6.38 15.95 8.96
C ALA A 212 4.98 15.79 8.38
N SER A 213 4.16 14.93 8.98
CA SER A 213 2.83 14.60 8.51
C SER A 213 1.78 14.95 9.56
N ALA A 214 0.63 15.42 9.11
CA ALA A 214 -0.54 15.66 9.93
C ALA A 214 -1.78 15.08 9.26
N LYS A 215 -2.62 14.42 10.05
CA LYS A 215 -3.93 13.92 9.62
C LYS A 215 -4.97 14.37 10.62
N ILE A 216 -6.04 15.00 10.14
CA ILE A 216 -7.22 15.32 10.93
C ILE A 216 -8.44 14.76 10.23
N GLY A 217 -9.36 14.13 10.98
CA GLY A 217 -10.56 13.58 10.41
C GLY A 217 -11.62 13.34 11.46
N GLY A 218 -12.84 13.06 11.02
CA GLY A 218 -13.95 12.75 11.89
C GLY A 218 -15.31 13.12 11.33
N PRO A 219 -16.37 13.05 12.16
CA PRO A 219 -17.72 13.37 11.74
C PRO A 219 -17.94 14.88 11.54
N LEU A 220 -18.60 15.25 10.43
CA LEU A 220 -19.19 16.57 10.20
C LEU A 220 -20.70 16.59 10.54
N GLY A 221 -21.26 15.43 10.84
CA GLY A 221 -22.67 15.21 11.15
C GLY A 221 -22.98 13.73 11.24
N ILE A 222 -24.26 13.38 11.20
CA ILE A 222 -24.70 11.98 11.43
C ILE A 222 -24.22 11.05 10.31
N HIS A 223 -24.14 11.54 9.07
CA HIS A 223 -23.82 10.73 7.88
C HIS A 223 -22.63 11.26 7.08
N CYS A 224 -21.95 12.29 7.58
CA CYS A 224 -20.84 12.92 6.87
C CYS A 224 -19.56 12.79 7.68
N PHE A 225 -18.48 12.40 7.00
CA PHE A 225 -17.13 12.30 7.56
C PHE A 225 -16.16 12.97 6.63
N TYR A 226 -15.00 13.36 7.15
CA TYR A 226 -13.91 13.90 6.37
C TYR A 226 -12.56 13.43 6.88
N ASP A 227 -11.56 13.45 5.99
CA ASP A 227 -10.15 13.31 6.27
C ASP A 227 -9.37 14.40 5.55
N VAL A 228 -8.45 15.05 6.24
CA VAL A 228 -7.45 15.95 5.67
C VAL A 228 -6.08 15.44 6.05
N ASN A 229 -5.25 15.22 5.07
CA ASN A 229 -3.87 14.77 5.20
C ASN A 229 -2.95 15.85 4.64
N GLU A 230 -1.92 16.20 5.39
CA GLU A 230 -0.87 17.13 4.98
C GLU A 230 0.49 16.53 5.26
N VAL A 231 1.37 16.59 4.28
CA VAL A 231 2.76 16.14 4.37
C VAL A 231 3.66 17.25 3.91
N VAL A 232 4.61 17.63 4.75
CA VAL A 232 5.72 18.51 4.37
C VAL A 232 7.00 17.71 4.48
N GLY A 233 7.83 17.74 3.46
CA GLY A 233 9.07 16.98 3.43
C GLY A 233 10.25 17.78 2.90
N SER A 234 11.43 17.17 2.98
CA SER A 234 12.65 17.75 2.46
C SER A 234 13.66 16.68 2.07
N LEU A 235 14.36 16.88 0.96
CA LEU A 235 15.53 16.10 0.55
C LEU A 235 16.79 16.77 1.08
N ASN A 236 17.55 16.10 1.93
CA ASN A 236 18.79 16.60 2.53
C ASN A 236 18.68 18.00 3.16
N PHE A 237 17.49 18.41 3.62
CA PHE A 237 17.15 19.75 4.13
C PHE A 237 17.30 20.90 3.11
N ASN A 238 17.41 20.60 1.81
CA ASN A 238 17.63 21.62 0.78
C ASN A 238 16.38 21.89 -0.07
N ASN A 239 15.67 20.84 -0.46
CA ASN A 239 14.49 20.95 -1.31
C ASN A 239 13.25 20.64 -0.48
N PHE A 240 12.39 21.64 -0.32
CA PHE A 240 11.10 21.47 0.37
C PHE A 240 10.03 20.97 -0.59
N MET A 241 9.22 20.05 -0.12
CA MET A 241 8.15 19.40 -0.86
C MET A 241 6.93 19.26 0.02
N HIS A 242 5.73 19.21 -0.58
CA HIS A 242 4.52 18.98 0.18
C HIS A 242 3.47 18.20 -0.63
N SER A 243 2.56 17.56 0.09
CA SER A 243 1.40 16.87 -0.46
C SER A 243 0.21 17.09 0.46
N THR A 244 -0.93 17.39 -0.12
CA THR A 244 -2.20 17.59 0.58
C THR A 244 -3.26 16.70 -0.03
N LYS A 245 -4.06 16.04 0.81
CA LYS A 245 -5.21 15.25 0.40
C LYS A 245 -6.41 15.56 1.30
N VAL A 246 -7.57 15.76 0.69
CA VAL A 246 -8.84 16.00 1.39
C VAL A 246 -9.88 15.05 0.83
N ASP A 247 -10.53 14.30 1.71
CA ASP A 247 -11.63 13.38 1.35
C ASP A 247 -12.87 13.70 2.20
N PHE A 248 -14.03 13.66 1.57
CA PHE A 248 -15.34 13.72 2.21
C PHE A 248 -16.13 12.48 1.89
N TYR A 249 -16.82 11.93 2.89
CA TYR A 249 -17.62 10.73 2.80
C TYR A 249 -19.04 11.03 3.26
N PHE A 250 -20.02 10.57 2.50
CA PHE A 250 -21.42 10.68 2.83
C PHE A 250 -22.11 9.32 2.77
N TYR A 251 -22.71 8.91 3.88
CA TYR A 251 -23.38 7.62 4.05
C TYR A 251 -24.89 7.82 4.25
N PRO A 252 -25.69 8.05 3.21
CA PRO A 252 -27.14 8.27 3.36
C PRO A 252 -27.86 7.07 3.93
N THR A 253 -27.33 5.86 3.70
CA THR A 253 -27.81 4.60 4.28
C THR A 253 -26.62 3.70 4.62
N ALA A 254 -26.86 2.59 5.34
CA ALA A 254 -25.83 1.59 5.61
C ALA A 254 -25.32 0.89 4.33
N ALA A 255 -26.13 0.89 3.27
CA ALA A 255 -25.82 0.22 2.01
C ALA A 255 -25.16 1.15 0.97
N LEU A 256 -25.20 2.46 1.14
CA LEU A 256 -24.77 3.41 0.10
C LEU A 256 -23.81 4.45 0.70
N ALA A 257 -22.65 4.58 0.08
CA ALA A 257 -21.63 5.57 0.39
C ALA A 257 -21.25 6.37 -0.86
N PHE A 258 -21.05 7.66 -0.69
CA PHE A 258 -20.45 8.55 -1.68
C PHE A 258 -19.15 9.10 -1.11
N ASN A 259 -18.16 9.28 -1.96
CA ASN A 259 -16.94 9.97 -1.60
C ASN A 259 -16.59 11.02 -2.65
N VAL A 260 -16.07 12.15 -2.20
CA VAL A 260 -15.44 13.16 -3.05
C VAL A 260 -14.14 13.57 -2.39
N GLY A 261 -13.10 13.74 -3.19
CA GLY A 261 -11.78 14.09 -2.69
C GLY A 261 -11.01 14.96 -3.66
N ALA A 262 -9.99 15.58 -3.15
CA ALA A 262 -8.98 16.30 -3.94
C ALA A 262 -7.62 16.05 -3.34
N GLU A 263 -6.62 15.94 -4.19
CA GLU A 263 -5.23 15.73 -3.79
C GLU A 263 -4.30 16.57 -4.68
N TYR A 264 -3.19 16.92 -4.07
CA TYR A 264 -2.14 17.70 -4.71
C TYR A 264 -0.78 17.28 -4.16
N ALA A 265 0.21 17.18 -5.03
CA ALA A 265 1.61 17.02 -4.63
C ALA A 265 2.50 18.00 -5.41
N SER A 266 3.41 18.65 -4.69
CA SER A 266 4.37 19.57 -5.29
C SER A 266 5.28 18.87 -6.29
N LYS A 267 5.88 19.62 -7.22
CA LYS A 267 6.74 19.10 -8.28
C LYS A 267 7.91 18.26 -7.76
N ASP A 268 8.45 18.63 -6.60
CA ASP A 268 9.60 17.95 -6.00
C ASP A 268 9.19 16.88 -4.94
N PHE A 269 7.89 16.54 -4.86
CA PHE A 269 7.42 15.56 -3.89
C PHE A 269 7.91 14.17 -4.25
N VAL A 270 8.61 13.54 -3.31
CA VAL A 270 9.11 12.16 -3.42
C VAL A 270 8.71 11.44 -2.14
N ALA A 271 7.96 10.36 -2.24
CA ALA A 271 7.66 9.46 -1.13
C ALA A 271 8.83 8.50 -0.84
N VAL A 272 8.78 7.78 0.24
CA VAL A 272 9.71 6.67 0.51
C VAL A 272 9.28 5.45 -0.29
N THR A 273 7.98 5.16 -0.31
CA THR A 273 7.39 4.10 -1.14
C THR A 273 6.56 4.70 -2.26
N SER A 274 6.49 4.02 -3.37
CA SER A 274 5.58 4.42 -4.44
C SER A 274 4.15 4.28 -3.94
N ASN A 275 3.55 5.40 -3.59
CA ASN A 275 2.13 5.50 -3.36
C ASN A 275 1.56 6.38 -4.48
N PRO A 276 0.88 5.80 -5.49
CA PRO A 276 0.18 6.59 -6.48
C PRO A 276 -0.95 7.32 -5.75
N ILE A 277 -0.73 8.59 -5.45
CA ILE A 277 -1.74 9.47 -4.87
C ILE A 277 -2.89 9.62 -5.86
N PHE A 278 -2.58 9.64 -7.14
CA PHE A 278 -3.54 9.78 -8.23
C PHE A 278 -3.54 8.55 -9.12
N GLY A 279 -4.65 7.96 -9.35
CA GLY A 279 -4.97 6.84 -10.22
C GLY A 279 -3.83 6.06 -10.89
N ASN A 280 -3.87 4.78 -10.79
CA ASN A 280 -2.76 3.87 -11.15
C ASN A 280 -2.51 3.76 -12.68
N LEU A 281 -3.38 4.31 -13.53
CA LEU A 281 -3.37 4.02 -14.96
C LEU A 281 -2.76 5.13 -15.81
N ALA A 282 -2.80 6.37 -15.32
CA ALA A 282 -2.27 7.51 -16.05
C ALA A 282 -0.75 7.48 -16.21
N GLY A 283 -0.06 6.62 -15.46
CA GLY A 283 1.41 6.61 -15.37
C GLY A 283 1.96 7.92 -14.80
N LEU A 284 1.11 8.73 -14.17
CA LEU A 284 1.51 9.97 -13.53
C LEU A 284 2.06 9.63 -12.15
N GLU A 285 3.27 10.07 -11.91
CA GLU A 285 3.84 10.07 -10.57
C GLU A 285 3.13 11.12 -9.70
N ALA A 286 3.21 11.00 -8.38
CA ALA A 286 2.58 11.95 -7.46
C ALA A 286 3.10 13.38 -7.65
N ASN A 287 4.39 13.53 -7.97
CA ASN A 287 5.07 14.81 -8.07
C ASN A 287 4.54 15.71 -9.20
N GLY A 288 4.21 16.93 -8.85
CA GLY A 288 3.72 17.92 -9.80
C GLY A 288 2.32 17.64 -10.35
N ASN A 289 1.49 16.93 -9.60
CA ASN A 289 0.16 16.54 -10.03
C ASN A 289 -0.92 16.98 -9.04
N ALA A 290 -2.13 17.14 -9.56
CA ALA A 290 -3.33 17.38 -8.79
C ALA A 290 -4.47 16.53 -9.34
N GLY A 291 -5.39 16.11 -8.47
CA GLY A 291 -6.56 15.33 -8.87
C GLY A 291 -7.80 15.68 -8.06
N ALA A 292 -8.94 15.41 -8.66
CA ALA A 292 -10.23 15.45 -7.98
C ALA A 292 -10.95 14.12 -8.24
N LYS A 293 -11.49 13.52 -7.19
CA LYS A 293 -12.13 12.21 -7.19
C LYS A 293 -13.59 12.32 -6.80
N ALA A 294 -14.44 11.56 -7.46
CA ALA A 294 -15.80 11.28 -7.01
C ALA A 294 -16.07 9.79 -7.13
N GLY A 295 -16.70 9.21 -6.10
CA GLY A 295 -16.94 7.78 -6.07
C GLY A 295 -18.25 7.42 -5.38
N VAL A 296 -18.72 6.21 -5.66
CA VAL A 296 -19.88 5.60 -5.05
C VAL A 296 -19.60 4.15 -4.71
N THR A 297 -20.04 3.72 -3.53
CA THR A 297 -20.01 2.32 -3.12
C THR A 297 -21.42 1.90 -2.69
N TYR A 298 -21.88 0.79 -3.26
CA TYR A 298 -23.12 0.13 -2.86
C TYR A 298 -22.82 -1.26 -2.30
N VAL A 299 -23.32 -1.53 -1.11
CA VAL A 299 -23.13 -2.79 -0.38
C VAL A 299 -24.47 -3.51 -0.25
N ALA A 300 -24.57 -4.69 -0.83
CA ALA A 300 -25.69 -5.62 -0.60
C ALA A 300 -25.18 -6.86 0.17
N ASP A 301 -26.10 -7.74 0.57
CA ASP A 301 -25.74 -8.93 1.36
C ASP A 301 -24.68 -9.83 0.69
N THR A 302 -24.74 -9.94 -0.63
CA THR A 302 -23.89 -10.86 -1.40
C THR A 302 -22.92 -10.16 -2.33
N PHE A 303 -23.06 -8.86 -2.58
CA PHE A 303 -22.18 -8.16 -3.50
C PHE A 303 -21.89 -6.72 -3.07
N ILE A 304 -20.73 -6.22 -3.51
CA ILE A 304 -20.30 -4.83 -3.35
C ILE A 304 -20.01 -4.29 -4.74
N VAL A 305 -20.54 -3.12 -5.05
CA VAL A 305 -20.25 -2.38 -6.28
C VAL A 305 -19.55 -1.08 -5.89
N THR A 306 -18.39 -0.81 -6.48
CA THR A 306 -17.66 0.45 -6.30
C THR A 306 -17.36 1.06 -7.66
N GLY A 307 -17.61 2.35 -7.78
CA GLY A 307 -17.25 3.12 -8.98
C GLY A 307 -16.60 4.43 -8.58
N ASP A 308 -15.47 4.75 -9.19
CA ASP A 308 -14.72 5.97 -8.99
C ASP A 308 -14.41 6.65 -10.32
N VAL A 309 -14.43 7.98 -10.34
CA VAL A 309 -13.94 8.81 -11.45
C VAL A 309 -12.96 9.83 -10.87
N ILE A 310 -11.80 9.96 -11.51
CA ILE A 310 -10.71 10.83 -11.09
C ILE A 310 -10.37 11.75 -12.27
N ALA A 311 -10.48 13.06 -12.07
CA ALA A 311 -9.96 14.07 -12.99
C ALA A 311 -8.52 14.37 -12.61
N LEU A 312 -7.59 14.22 -13.55
CA LEU A 312 -6.15 14.39 -13.32
C LEU A 312 -5.62 15.63 -14.03
N CYS A 313 -4.76 16.35 -13.34
CA CYS A 313 -4.06 17.52 -13.84
C CYS A 313 -2.57 17.38 -13.56
N SER A 314 -1.73 17.73 -14.51
CA SER A 314 -0.30 17.88 -14.34
C SER A 314 0.09 19.35 -14.21
N MET A 315 1.21 19.63 -13.56
CA MET A 315 1.74 20.98 -13.36
C MET A 315 3.15 21.10 -13.97
N PRO A 316 3.27 21.09 -15.31
CA PRO A 316 4.54 21.43 -15.96
C PRO A 316 4.92 22.89 -15.67
N GLU A 317 6.15 23.27 -16.03
CA GLU A 317 6.64 24.65 -15.83
C GLU A 317 5.75 25.71 -16.49
N SER A 318 5.00 25.33 -17.53
CA SER A 318 4.05 26.18 -18.25
C SER A 318 2.74 26.45 -17.50
N GLY A 319 2.50 25.82 -16.35
CA GLY A 319 1.29 25.98 -15.54
C GLY A 319 0.41 24.73 -15.51
N PHE A 320 -0.79 24.89 -15.01
CA PHE A 320 -1.76 23.81 -14.81
C PHE A 320 -2.28 23.27 -16.13
N GLN A 321 -2.16 21.95 -16.37
CA GLN A 321 -2.67 21.29 -17.56
C GLN A 321 -3.56 20.11 -17.18
N PHE A 322 -4.75 20.06 -17.74
CA PHE A 322 -5.62 18.90 -17.57
C PHE A 322 -5.03 17.70 -18.33
N ALA A 323 -4.78 16.61 -17.61
CA ALA A 323 -4.17 15.40 -18.16
C ALA A 323 -5.22 14.41 -18.70
N GLY A 324 -6.37 14.29 -18.02
CA GLY A 324 -7.41 13.37 -18.44
C GLY A 324 -8.29 12.89 -17.31
N PHE A 325 -9.11 11.88 -17.61
CA PHE A 325 -9.96 11.20 -16.65
C PHE A 325 -9.57 9.74 -16.51
N GLN A 326 -9.49 9.30 -15.26
CA GLN A 326 -9.47 7.87 -14.95
C GLN A 326 -10.82 7.45 -14.38
N TYR A 327 -11.27 6.24 -14.71
CA TYR A 327 -12.39 5.60 -14.06
C TYR A 327 -12.01 4.20 -13.58
N ASP A 328 -12.61 3.78 -12.48
CA ASP A 328 -12.51 2.44 -11.91
C ASP A 328 -13.92 1.98 -11.52
N LEU A 329 -14.31 0.80 -11.99
CA LEU A 329 -15.56 0.15 -11.60
C LEU A 329 -15.25 -1.27 -11.18
N SER A 330 -15.71 -1.67 -10.00
CA SER A 330 -15.54 -3.02 -9.50
C SER A 330 -16.81 -3.59 -8.92
N VAL A 331 -16.97 -4.90 -9.08
CA VAL A 331 -18.03 -5.70 -8.46
C VAL A 331 -17.36 -6.86 -7.73
N ILE A 332 -17.62 -6.99 -6.45
CA ILE A 332 -17.19 -8.12 -5.64
C ILE A 332 -18.44 -8.93 -5.29
N TYR A 333 -18.44 -10.21 -5.59
CA TYR A 333 -19.51 -11.15 -5.28
C TYR A 333 -19.03 -12.22 -4.30
N ASN A 334 -19.67 -12.29 -3.14
CA ASN A 334 -19.40 -13.31 -2.12
C ASN A 334 -20.19 -14.58 -2.46
N ILE A 335 -19.55 -15.56 -3.09
CA ILE A 335 -20.18 -16.82 -3.45
C ILE A 335 -20.45 -17.65 -2.18
N PHE A 336 -19.44 -17.71 -1.30
CA PHE A 336 -19.48 -18.27 0.04
C PHE A 336 -18.72 -17.37 0.99
N TYR A 337 -18.75 -17.67 2.27
CA TYR A 337 -18.02 -16.90 3.29
C TYR A 337 -16.51 -16.79 3.00
N ASP A 338 -15.92 -17.89 2.48
CA ASP A 338 -14.48 -18.00 2.23
C ASP A 338 -14.12 -17.84 0.73
N PHE A 339 -15.10 -17.62 -0.14
CA PHE A 339 -14.90 -17.60 -1.58
C PHE A 339 -15.55 -16.38 -2.24
N GLN A 340 -14.71 -15.55 -2.84
CA GLN A 340 -15.12 -14.32 -3.52
C GLN A 340 -14.72 -14.34 -4.99
N LEU A 341 -15.61 -13.80 -5.82
CA LEU A 341 -15.35 -13.45 -7.21
C LEU A 341 -15.36 -11.93 -7.34
N SER A 342 -14.33 -11.34 -7.93
CA SER A 342 -14.34 -9.93 -8.27
C SER A 342 -14.14 -9.71 -9.77
N PHE A 343 -14.90 -8.79 -10.31
CA PHE A 343 -14.76 -8.28 -11.66
C PHE A 343 -14.53 -6.78 -11.60
N GLY A 344 -13.56 -6.28 -12.37
CA GLY A 344 -13.27 -4.86 -12.47
C GLY A 344 -13.06 -4.43 -13.92
N THR A 345 -13.41 -3.20 -14.21
CA THR A 345 -12.99 -2.49 -15.41
C THR A 345 -12.46 -1.12 -15.04
N TYR A 346 -11.43 -0.71 -15.71
CA TYR A 346 -10.76 0.54 -15.46
C TYR A 346 -10.26 1.15 -16.77
N GLY A 347 -10.08 2.44 -16.77
CA GLY A 347 -9.55 3.12 -17.95
C GLY A 347 -9.04 4.51 -17.64
N PHE A 348 -8.11 4.96 -18.46
CA PHE A 348 -7.65 6.35 -18.50
C PHE A 348 -7.92 6.92 -19.89
N ILE A 349 -8.54 8.07 -19.92
CA ILE A 349 -8.86 8.83 -21.15
C ILE A 349 -7.96 10.07 -21.13
N ASP A 350 -6.97 10.07 -22.02
CA ASP A 350 -6.02 11.19 -22.19
C ASP A 350 -6.75 12.39 -22.82
N SER A 351 -6.50 13.59 -22.27
CA SER A 351 -7.04 14.85 -22.79
C SER A 351 -6.30 15.37 -24.03
N ALA A 352 -5.15 14.79 -24.40
CA ALA A 352 -4.40 15.21 -25.57
C ALA A 352 -5.22 14.98 -26.86
N GLU A 353 -5.16 15.91 -27.80
CA GLU A 353 -5.95 15.89 -29.07
C GLU A 353 -5.81 14.58 -29.86
N ASN A 354 -4.78 13.79 -29.63
CA ASN A 354 -4.53 12.53 -30.30
C ASN A 354 -4.84 11.28 -29.48
N GLY A 355 -5.22 11.41 -28.20
CA GLY A 355 -5.59 10.30 -27.30
C GLY A 355 -4.55 9.18 -27.21
N LYS A 356 -3.26 9.49 -27.38
CA LYS A 356 -2.19 8.49 -27.56
C LYS A 356 -1.88 7.64 -26.34
N ASN A 357 -2.40 8.02 -25.16
CA ASN A 357 -2.12 7.32 -23.91
C ASN A 357 -3.40 6.76 -23.26
N ASN A 358 -4.45 6.55 -24.04
CA ASN A 358 -5.66 5.90 -23.52
C ASN A 358 -5.35 4.46 -23.12
N ASN A 359 -5.66 4.15 -21.87
CA ASN A 359 -5.50 2.82 -21.29
C ASN A 359 -6.86 2.29 -20.85
N PHE A 360 -7.14 1.05 -21.18
CA PHE A 360 -8.35 0.34 -20.74
C PHE A 360 -7.97 -1.05 -20.27
N GLY A 361 -8.66 -1.54 -19.25
CA GLY A 361 -8.44 -2.88 -18.79
C GLY A 361 -9.64 -3.46 -18.08
N MET A 362 -9.60 -4.78 -17.97
CA MET A 362 -10.55 -5.58 -17.21
C MET A 362 -9.78 -6.57 -16.36
N ASN A 363 -10.26 -6.83 -15.18
CA ASN A 363 -9.72 -7.88 -14.31
C ASN A 363 -10.84 -8.79 -13.81
N LEU A 364 -10.50 -10.04 -13.65
CA LEU A 364 -11.32 -11.06 -13.01
C LEU A 364 -10.47 -11.74 -11.97
N ASN A 365 -10.90 -11.73 -10.72
CA ASN A 365 -10.15 -12.37 -9.65
C ASN A 365 -11.04 -13.31 -8.84
N LEU A 366 -10.45 -14.42 -8.42
CA LEU A 366 -10.99 -15.35 -7.46
C LEU A 366 -10.13 -15.28 -6.20
N SER A 367 -10.76 -15.25 -5.03
CA SER A 367 -10.09 -15.28 -3.74
C SER A 367 -10.70 -16.37 -2.86
N LEU A 368 -9.87 -17.26 -2.34
CA LEU A 368 -10.22 -18.32 -1.42
C LEU A 368 -9.41 -18.14 -0.14
N SER A 369 -10.10 -18.10 1.01
CA SER A 369 -9.46 -18.12 2.35
C SER A 369 -9.71 -19.48 3.02
N PHE A 370 -8.75 -20.00 3.76
CA PHE A 370 -8.82 -21.29 4.46
C PHE A 370 -8.00 -21.32 5.74
#